data_78d0a7a8c74467d457b24d5952931281
#
_entry.id   78d0a7a8c74467d457b24d5952931281
#
_cell.length_a   1.000
_cell.length_b   1.000
_cell.length_c   1.000
_cell.angle_alpha   90.00
_cell.angle_beta   90.00
_cell.angle_gamma   90.00
#
_symmetry.space_group_name_H-M   'P 1'
#
loop_
_entity.id
_entity.type
_entity.pdbx_description
1 polymer ?
#
loop_
_entity_poly.entity_id
_entity_poly.type
_entity_poly.pdbx_seq_one_letter_code
_entity_poly.pdbx_strand_id
1 'polypeptide(L)'
;MQVQELMSQKGLTMYRLSKVCNLPYTTINDICSGKARLEKCSAETVYKLAKVLQVPMEELLEPHIEQRCSFELFKNNVCHRLKELGDINFVIEVLESDDIHRYYKRKWYPESFYLLAMLDYVCRINQIPICTDYDALRRQRLQKPLYPASILSVAAVSENAKIKAVARKNAIPEFMRFNIVENDVRNVV
;
A
#
# COMPACT_ATOMS: atom_id res chain seq x y z
N MET A 1 -10.95 2.15 -5.85
CA MET A 1 -12.23 1.43 -5.58
C MET A 1 -12.55 0.51 -6.76
N GLN A 2 -13.06 -0.71 -6.52
CA GLN A 2 -13.37 -1.60 -7.63
C GLN A 2 -14.75 -1.27 -8.23
N VAL A 3 -14.92 -1.48 -9.55
CA VAL A 3 -16.19 -1.20 -10.26
C VAL A 3 -17.40 -1.86 -9.56
N GLN A 4 -17.24 -3.08 -9.05
CA GLN A 4 -18.30 -3.81 -8.34
C GLN A 4 -18.73 -3.12 -7.03
N GLU A 5 -17.80 -2.57 -6.28
CA GLU A 5 -18.08 -1.84 -5.02
C GLU A 5 -18.90 -0.59 -5.31
N LEU A 6 -18.51 0.19 -6.34
CA LEU A 6 -19.22 1.38 -6.78
C LEU A 6 -20.64 1.04 -7.30
N MET A 7 -20.77 -0.05 -8.03
CA MET A 7 -22.09 -0.54 -8.47
C MET A 7 -22.98 -0.89 -7.28
N SER A 8 -22.44 -1.57 -6.27
CA SER A 8 -23.18 -1.97 -5.07
C SER A 8 -23.64 -0.75 -4.28
N GLN A 9 -22.79 0.24 -4.12
CA GLN A 9 -23.13 1.51 -3.44
C GLN A 9 -24.27 2.27 -4.14
N LYS A 10 -24.33 2.18 -5.48
CA LYS A 10 -25.34 2.87 -6.28
C LYS A 10 -26.57 2.00 -6.61
N GLY A 11 -26.63 0.78 -6.10
CA GLY A 11 -27.74 -0.16 -6.39
C GLY A 11 -27.85 -0.52 -7.88
N LEU A 12 -26.72 -0.51 -8.61
CA LEU A 12 -26.69 -0.82 -10.03
C LEU A 12 -26.39 -2.29 -10.27
N THR A 13 -27.19 -2.94 -11.12
CA THR A 13 -26.87 -4.27 -11.66
C THR A 13 -25.97 -4.15 -12.89
N MET A 14 -25.20 -5.21 -13.22
CA MET A 14 -24.37 -5.25 -14.42
C MET A 14 -25.18 -5.00 -15.71
N TYR A 15 -26.40 -5.52 -15.77
CA TYR A 15 -27.30 -5.29 -16.91
C TYR A 15 -27.68 -3.82 -17.02
N ARG A 16 -28.07 -3.18 -15.91
CA ARG A 16 -28.44 -1.77 -15.91
C ARG A 16 -27.24 -0.89 -16.25
N LEU A 17 -26.06 -1.19 -15.70
CA LEU A 17 -24.81 -0.48 -16.01
C LEU A 17 -24.50 -0.58 -17.51
N SER A 18 -24.59 -1.76 -18.13
CA SER A 18 -24.32 -1.94 -19.56
C SER A 18 -25.24 -1.08 -20.43
N LYS A 19 -26.51 -0.98 -20.07
CA LYS A 19 -27.50 -0.16 -20.79
C LYS A 19 -27.21 1.34 -20.67
N VAL A 20 -26.94 1.81 -19.44
CA VAL A 20 -26.70 3.24 -19.18
C VAL A 20 -25.35 3.70 -19.75
N CYS A 21 -24.32 2.86 -19.69
CA CYS A 21 -23.02 3.16 -20.30
C CYS A 21 -23.01 2.97 -21.82
N ASN A 22 -24.05 2.38 -22.41
CA ASN A 22 -24.05 1.95 -23.80
C ASN A 22 -22.81 1.10 -24.14
N LEU A 23 -22.53 0.10 -23.30
CA LEU A 23 -21.47 -0.88 -23.46
C LEU A 23 -22.06 -2.31 -23.53
N PRO A 24 -21.42 -3.23 -24.26
CA PRO A 24 -21.85 -4.62 -24.26
C PRO A 24 -21.88 -5.20 -22.85
N TYR A 25 -22.92 -6.02 -22.56
CA TYR A 25 -23.02 -6.69 -21.26
C TYR A 25 -21.78 -7.58 -20.98
N THR A 26 -21.26 -8.24 -22.01
CA THR A 26 -20.04 -9.06 -21.91
C THR A 26 -18.84 -8.24 -21.43
N THR A 27 -18.67 -7.01 -21.93
CA THR A 27 -17.59 -6.11 -21.49
C THR A 27 -17.73 -5.78 -20.02
N ILE A 28 -18.92 -5.43 -19.54
CA ILE A 28 -19.17 -5.16 -18.12
C ILE A 28 -18.91 -6.40 -17.27
N ASN A 29 -19.41 -7.56 -17.71
CA ASN A 29 -19.19 -8.82 -16.99
C ASN A 29 -17.71 -9.20 -16.94
N ASP A 30 -16.96 -9.02 -18.01
CA ASP A 30 -15.53 -9.34 -18.05
C ASP A 30 -14.70 -8.39 -17.16
N ILE A 31 -15.05 -7.11 -17.10
CA ILE A 31 -14.43 -6.16 -16.18
C ILE A 31 -14.76 -6.54 -14.73
N CYS A 32 -16.03 -6.77 -14.42
CA CYS A 32 -16.46 -7.11 -13.06
C CYS A 32 -15.90 -8.46 -12.59
N SER A 33 -15.77 -9.45 -13.47
CA SER A 33 -15.20 -10.77 -13.14
C SER A 33 -13.66 -10.80 -13.12
N GLY A 34 -12.99 -9.67 -13.48
CA GLY A 34 -11.53 -9.59 -13.57
C GLY A 34 -10.92 -10.28 -14.79
N LYS A 35 -11.74 -10.77 -15.75
CA LYS A 35 -11.26 -11.32 -17.02
C LYS A 35 -10.69 -10.24 -17.94
N ALA A 36 -11.32 -9.07 -17.97
CA ALA A 36 -10.79 -7.89 -18.63
C ALA A 36 -10.20 -6.94 -17.60
N ARG A 37 -8.96 -6.54 -17.83
CA ARG A 37 -8.26 -5.57 -17.00
C ARG A 37 -8.69 -4.17 -17.40
N LEU A 38 -9.17 -3.36 -16.46
CA LEU A 38 -9.73 -2.04 -16.73
C LEU A 38 -8.73 -1.10 -17.40
N GLU A 39 -7.47 -1.15 -16.99
CA GLU A 39 -6.39 -0.35 -17.58
C GLU A 39 -5.97 -0.79 -18.99
N LYS A 40 -6.51 -1.90 -19.49
CA LYS A 40 -6.37 -2.37 -20.88
C LYS A 40 -7.58 -2.06 -21.73
N CYS A 41 -8.66 -1.55 -21.14
CA CYS A 41 -9.84 -1.11 -21.88
C CYS A 41 -9.56 0.19 -22.64
N SER A 42 -10.38 0.48 -23.65
CA SER A 42 -10.28 1.77 -24.33
C SER A 42 -10.61 2.93 -23.38
N ALA A 43 -10.00 4.08 -23.59
CA ALA A 43 -10.30 5.29 -22.84
C ALA A 43 -11.80 5.64 -22.87
N GLU A 44 -12.48 5.37 -23.98
CA GLU A 44 -13.92 5.56 -24.13
C GLU A 44 -14.71 4.68 -23.17
N THR A 45 -14.32 3.40 -23.00
CA THR A 45 -14.96 2.46 -22.08
C THR A 45 -14.80 2.96 -20.64
N VAL A 46 -13.59 3.34 -20.25
CA VAL A 46 -13.31 3.84 -18.89
C VAL A 46 -14.06 5.14 -18.63
N TYR A 47 -14.08 6.07 -19.60
CA TYR A 47 -14.82 7.33 -19.49
C TYR A 47 -16.31 7.12 -19.27
N LYS A 48 -16.94 6.21 -20.06
CA LYS A 48 -18.36 5.90 -19.93
C LYS A 48 -18.70 5.30 -18.56
N LEU A 49 -17.85 4.41 -18.06
CA LEU A 49 -17.98 3.84 -16.71
C LEU A 49 -17.84 4.91 -15.63
N ALA A 50 -16.80 5.71 -15.68
CA ALA A 50 -16.53 6.80 -14.73
C ALA A 50 -17.70 7.78 -14.64
N LYS A 51 -18.25 8.18 -15.81
CA LYS A 51 -19.40 9.10 -15.90
C LYS A 51 -20.66 8.53 -15.25
N VAL A 52 -20.99 7.26 -15.48
CA VAL A 52 -22.18 6.61 -14.91
C VAL A 52 -21.99 6.31 -13.44
N LEU A 53 -20.79 5.92 -13.04
CA LEU A 53 -20.43 5.68 -11.66
C LEU A 53 -20.14 6.98 -10.89
N GLN A 54 -20.14 8.14 -11.56
CA GLN A 54 -19.93 9.47 -10.96
C GLN A 54 -18.63 9.56 -10.13
N VAL A 55 -17.56 9.02 -10.68
CA VAL A 55 -16.20 9.11 -10.14
C VAL A 55 -15.24 9.58 -11.23
N PRO A 56 -14.12 10.21 -10.91
CA PRO A 56 -13.06 10.52 -11.87
C PRO A 56 -12.52 9.23 -12.53
N MET A 57 -12.04 9.33 -13.78
CA MET A 57 -11.40 8.19 -14.46
C MET A 57 -10.16 7.71 -13.70
N GLU A 58 -9.44 8.65 -13.11
CA GLU A 58 -8.25 8.43 -12.31
C GLU A 58 -8.57 7.52 -11.12
N GLU A 59 -9.66 7.77 -10.41
CA GLU A 59 -10.09 6.96 -9.27
C GLU A 59 -10.41 5.51 -9.66
N LEU A 60 -10.95 5.29 -10.87
CA LEU A 60 -11.17 3.95 -11.41
C LEU A 60 -9.87 3.26 -11.84
N LEU A 61 -8.93 4.01 -12.42
CA LEU A 61 -7.71 3.45 -13.00
C LEU A 61 -6.57 3.33 -11.99
N GLU A 62 -6.46 4.23 -11.03
CA GLU A 62 -5.37 4.28 -10.05
C GLU A 62 -5.11 2.91 -9.37
N PRO A 63 -6.14 2.15 -8.91
CA PRO A 63 -5.93 0.83 -8.35
C PRO A 63 -5.30 -0.19 -9.32
N HIS A 64 -5.38 0.06 -10.62
CA HIS A 64 -4.92 -0.85 -11.67
C HIS A 64 -3.60 -0.40 -12.32
N ILE A 65 -3.30 0.92 -12.30
CA ILE A 65 -2.12 1.52 -12.93
C ILE A 65 -0.96 1.63 -11.95
N GLU A 66 -1.23 1.78 -10.66
CA GLU A 66 -0.20 1.86 -9.65
C GLU A 66 0.68 0.61 -9.69
N GLN A 67 1.85 0.75 -10.30
CA GLN A 67 2.84 -0.32 -10.34
C GLN A 67 3.53 -0.41 -8.98
N ARG A 68 3.60 -1.64 -8.45
CA ARG A 68 4.40 -1.91 -7.27
C ARG A 68 5.86 -1.62 -7.58
N CYS A 69 6.42 -0.62 -6.95
CA CYS A 69 7.85 -0.35 -7.02
C CYS A 69 8.66 -1.38 -6.20
N SER A 70 9.98 -1.36 -6.31
CA SER A 70 10.81 -2.16 -5.42
C SER A 70 10.62 -1.73 -3.96
N PHE A 71 10.75 -2.67 -3.02
CA PHE A 71 10.58 -2.37 -1.61
C PHE A 71 11.58 -1.30 -1.10
N GLU A 72 12.81 -1.29 -1.61
CA GLU A 72 13.80 -0.27 -1.27
C GLU A 72 13.39 1.13 -1.74
N LEU A 73 12.84 1.24 -2.95
CA LEU A 73 12.31 2.51 -3.45
C LEU A 73 11.09 2.97 -2.63
N PHE A 74 10.19 2.05 -2.30
CA PHE A 74 9.06 2.35 -1.44
C PHE A 74 9.51 2.87 -0.07
N LYS A 75 10.46 2.20 0.55
CA LYS A 75 11.06 2.56 1.82
C LYS A 75 11.65 3.97 1.80
N ASN A 76 12.47 4.25 0.77
CA ASN A 76 13.05 5.56 0.59
C ASN A 76 11.97 6.65 0.43
N ASN A 77 10.94 6.40 -0.37
CA ASN A 77 9.83 7.35 -0.55
C ASN A 77 9.11 7.64 0.78
N VAL A 78 8.86 6.62 1.61
CA VAL A 78 8.23 6.81 2.93
C VAL A 78 9.13 7.64 3.85
N CYS A 79 10.43 7.39 3.85
CA CYS A 79 11.39 8.16 4.66
C CYS A 79 11.51 9.61 4.19
N HIS A 80 11.56 9.86 2.86
CA HIS A 80 11.55 11.21 2.31
C HIS A 80 10.26 11.95 2.67
N ARG A 81 9.11 11.30 2.52
CA ARG A 81 7.81 11.85 2.89
C ARG A 81 7.75 12.24 4.36
N LEU A 82 8.28 11.40 5.26
CA LEU A 82 8.40 11.76 6.67
C LEU A 82 9.28 13.00 6.88
N LYS A 83 10.42 13.09 6.17
CA LYS A 83 11.34 14.24 6.26
C LYS A 83 10.72 15.53 5.75
N GLU A 84 9.98 15.48 4.65
CA GLU A 84 9.34 16.65 4.02
C GLU A 84 8.14 17.18 4.81
N LEU A 85 7.28 16.30 5.28
CA LEU A 85 6.07 16.69 6.00
C LEU A 85 6.31 17.00 7.49
N GLY A 86 7.35 16.42 8.06
CA GLY A 86 7.52 16.36 9.49
C GLY A 86 6.55 15.37 10.17
N ASP A 87 6.83 15.07 11.43
CA ASP A 87 6.21 13.96 12.15
C ASP A 87 4.69 14.05 12.20
N ILE A 88 4.14 15.20 12.56
CA ILE A 88 2.69 15.35 12.79
C ILE A 88 1.90 15.27 11.48
N ASN A 89 2.35 15.99 10.45
CA ASN A 89 1.67 15.97 9.15
C ASN A 89 1.78 14.60 8.49
N PHE A 90 2.91 13.89 8.67
CA PHE A 90 3.05 12.52 8.21
C PHE A 90 2.01 11.59 8.85
N VAL A 91 1.80 11.68 10.17
CA VAL A 91 0.76 10.89 10.86
C VAL A 91 -0.61 11.17 10.29
N ILE A 92 -0.96 12.45 10.13
CA ILE A 92 -2.28 12.87 9.58
C ILE A 92 -2.46 12.31 8.18
N GLU A 93 -1.49 12.51 7.29
CA GLU A 93 -1.57 12.06 5.90
C GLU A 93 -1.69 10.53 5.79
N VAL A 94 -0.92 9.77 6.57
CA VAL A 94 -1.00 8.30 6.56
C VAL A 94 -2.37 7.80 7.04
N LEU A 95 -2.94 8.45 8.04
CA LEU A 95 -4.28 8.09 8.55
C LEU A 95 -5.39 8.46 7.56
N GLU A 96 -5.28 9.60 6.88
CA GLU A 96 -6.27 10.06 5.90
C GLU A 96 -6.23 9.28 4.58
N SER A 97 -5.04 8.83 4.14
CA SER A 97 -4.86 8.15 2.85
C SER A 97 -5.37 6.71 2.81
N ASP A 98 -5.57 6.05 3.96
CA ASP A 98 -5.86 4.61 4.10
C ASP A 98 -4.86 3.68 3.36
N ASP A 99 -3.66 4.19 3.08
CA ASP A 99 -2.63 3.48 2.32
C ASP A 99 -2.27 2.12 2.94
N ILE A 100 -2.23 2.03 4.27
CA ILE A 100 -1.90 0.81 4.99
C ILE A 100 -2.87 -0.32 4.63
N HIS A 101 -4.19 -0.06 4.69
CA HIS A 101 -5.20 -1.05 4.29
C HIS A 101 -5.21 -1.28 2.79
N ARG A 102 -4.97 -0.25 1.98
CA ARG A 102 -4.89 -0.36 0.52
C ARG A 102 -3.77 -1.31 0.10
N TYR A 103 -2.57 -1.17 0.64
CA TYR A 103 -1.45 -2.08 0.38
C TYR A 103 -1.75 -3.49 0.91
N TYR A 104 -2.34 -3.61 2.10
CA TYR A 104 -2.70 -4.91 2.65
C TYR A 104 -3.72 -5.66 1.78
N LYS A 105 -4.79 -5.01 1.33
CA LYS A 105 -5.80 -5.58 0.43
C LYS A 105 -5.19 -6.07 -0.89
N ARG A 106 -4.13 -5.40 -1.37
CA ARG A 106 -3.35 -5.79 -2.56
C ARG A 106 -2.34 -6.90 -2.30
N LYS A 107 -2.25 -7.40 -1.09
CA LYS A 107 -1.25 -8.39 -0.64
C LYS A 107 0.19 -7.87 -0.75
N TRP A 108 0.38 -6.56 -0.71
CA TRP A 108 1.67 -5.89 -0.62
C TRP A 108 2.05 -5.78 0.87
N TYR A 109 2.21 -6.94 1.50
CA TYR A 109 2.42 -7.03 2.95
C TYR A 109 3.68 -6.29 3.44
N PRO A 110 4.84 -6.37 2.76
CA PRO A 110 6.02 -5.61 3.16
C PRO A 110 5.76 -4.11 3.24
N GLU A 111 5.10 -3.53 2.24
CA GLU A 111 4.80 -2.10 2.14
C GLU A 111 3.77 -1.69 3.21
N SER A 112 2.71 -2.46 3.36
CA SER A 112 1.69 -2.22 4.38
C SER A 112 2.28 -2.24 5.79
N PHE A 113 3.08 -3.27 6.11
CA PHE A 113 3.67 -3.41 7.44
C PHE A 113 4.79 -2.39 7.69
N TYR A 114 5.55 -2.00 6.66
CA TYR A 114 6.55 -0.95 6.80
C TYR A 114 5.91 0.40 7.11
N LEU A 115 4.84 0.76 6.38
CA LEU A 115 4.14 2.02 6.61
C LEU A 115 3.46 2.05 8.00
N LEU A 116 2.85 0.93 8.44
CA LEU A 116 2.29 0.81 9.77
C LEU A 116 3.37 0.89 10.87
N ALA A 117 4.52 0.25 10.66
CA ALA A 117 5.65 0.34 11.58
C ALA A 117 6.18 1.77 11.68
N MET A 118 6.27 2.49 10.55
CA MET A 118 6.68 3.90 10.52
C MET A 118 5.68 4.78 11.28
N LEU A 119 4.38 4.58 11.06
CA LEU A 119 3.32 5.29 11.79
C LEU A 119 3.45 5.07 13.30
N ASP A 120 3.55 3.81 13.73
CA ASP A 120 3.69 3.45 15.16
C ASP A 120 4.97 4.03 15.77
N TYR A 121 6.08 4.01 15.03
CA TYR A 121 7.36 4.61 15.45
C TYR A 121 7.23 6.12 15.66
N VAL A 122 6.65 6.84 14.69
CA VAL A 122 6.45 8.29 14.78
C VAL A 122 5.48 8.63 15.92
N CYS A 123 4.40 7.88 16.08
CA CYS A 123 3.48 8.06 17.22
C CYS A 123 4.20 7.88 18.55
N ARG A 124 5.03 6.84 18.71
CA ARG A 124 5.76 6.61 19.98
C ARG A 124 6.73 7.74 20.32
N ILE A 125 7.52 8.20 19.36
CA ILE A 125 8.53 9.25 19.66
C ILE A 125 7.90 10.62 19.95
N ASN A 126 6.69 10.87 19.43
CA ASN A 126 5.94 12.10 19.66
C ASN A 126 4.85 11.95 20.75
N GLN A 127 4.81 10.82 21.45
CA GLN A 127 3.82 10.53 22.49
C GLN A 127 2.36 10.66 22.00
N ILE A 128 2.12 10.34 20.73
CA ILE A 128 0.79 10.31 20.10
C ILE A 128 0.18 8.94 20.36
N PRO A 129 -1.10 8.85 20.79
CA PRO A 129 -1.79 7.58 20.88
C PRO A 129 -1.83 6.85 19.52
N ILE A 130 -1.59 5.53 19.54
CA ILE A 130 -1.67 4.72 18.32
C ILE A 130 -3.13 4.52 17.89
N CYS A 131 -3.37 4.55 16.57
CA CYS A 131 -4.68 4.28 16.00
C CYS A 131 -5.03 2.78 16.16
N THR A 132 -6.17 2.48 16.78
CA THR A 132 -6.61 1.10 17.09
C THR A 132 -7.14 0.34 15.86
N ASP A 133 -7.49 1.04 14.78
CA ASP A 133 -8.04 0.43 13.55
C ASP A 133 -7.07 -0.57 12.90
N TYR A 134 -5.77 -0.43 13.18
CA TYR A 134 -4.73 -1.32 12.68
C TYR A 134 -4.35 -2.47 13.62
N ASP A 135 -5.06 -2.68 14.74
CA ASP A 135 -4.70 -3.72 15.74
C ASP A 135 -4.69 -5.13 15.16
N ALA A 136 -5.59 -5.42 14.23
CA ALA A 136 -5.61 -6.70 13.52
C ALA A 136 -4.34 -6.92 12.68
N LEU A 137 -3.81 -5.86 12.05
CA LEU A 137 -2.57 -5.89 11.27
C LEU A 137 -1.33 -6.00 12.16
N ARG A 138 -1.33 -5.34 13.33
CA ARG A 138 -0.22 -5.41 14.29
C ARG A 138 0.04 -6.81 14.85
N ARG A 139 -0.95 -7.72 14.78
CA ARG A 139 -0.82 -9.13 15.17
C ARG A 139 -0.18 -10.01 14.10
N GLN A 140 0.05 -9.47 12.91
CA GLN A 140 0.62 -10.19 11.78
C GLN A 140 2.10 -9.86 11.59
N ARG A 141 2.79 -10.69 10.83
CA ARG A 141 4.19 -10.45 10.47
C ARG A 141 4.57 -11.20 9.20
N LEU A 142 5.64 -10.76 8.56
CA LEU A 142 6.23 -11.46 7.42
C LEU A 142 6.78 -12.83 7.85
N GLN A 143 6.60 -13.83 7.01
CA GLN A 143 7.11 -15.18 7.26
C GLN A 143 8.65 -15.21 7.27
N LYS A 144 9.28 -14.43 6.40
CA LYS A 144 10.74 -14.31 6.30
C LYS A 144 11.17 -12.92 6.74
N PRO A 145 12.32 -12.81 7.46
CA PRO A 145 12.84 -11.50 7.83
C PRO A 145 13.26 -10.70 6.60
N LEU A 146 12.87 -9.44 6.57
CA LEU A 146 13.23 -8.49 5.53
C LEU A 146 14.36 -7.61 6.04
N TYR A 147 15.50 -7.61 5.34
CA TYR A 147 16.68 -6.84 5.69
C TYR A 147 16.90 -5.72 4.67
N PRO A 148 17.44 -4.56 5.08
CA PRO A 148 17.90 -3.53 4.15
C PRO A 148 18.96 -4.07 3.19
N ALA A 149 18.99 -3.54 1.96
CA ALA A 149 19.96 -3.95 0.94
C ALA A 149 21.41 -3.77 1.42
N SER A 150 21.70 -2.72 2.19
CA SER A 150 23.00 -2.47 2.79
C SER A 150 23.46 -3.62 3.71
N ILE A 151 22.58 -4.11 4.57
CA ILE A 151 22.89 -5.24 5.46
C ILE A 151 23.09 -6.53 4.67
N LEU A 152 22.29 -6.76 3.63
CA LEU A 152 22.44 -7.93 2.76
C LEU A 152 23.76 -7.91 2.00
N SER A 153 24.15 -6.76 1.46
CA SER A 153 25.41 -6.59 0.73
C SER A 153 26.63 -6.82 1.63
N VAL A 154 26.65 -6.20 2.83
CA VAL A 154 27.75 -6.40 3.78
C VAL A 154 27.82 -7.85 4.26
N ALA A 155 26.67 -8.48 4.54
CA ALA A 155 26.63 -9.87 4.97
C ALA A 155 27.09 -10.85 3.87
N ALA A 156 26.84 -10.53 2.60
CA ALA A 156 27.29 -11.33 1.46
C ALA A 156 28.80 -11.22 1.23
N VAL A 157 29.36 -10.00 1.33
CA VAL A 157 30.80 -9.76 1.11
C VAL A 157 31.65 -10.30 2.27
N SER A 158 31.19 -10.17 3.50
CA SER A 158 31.98 -10.54 4.69
C SER A 158 31.82 -12.00 5.12
N GLU A 159 30.88 -12.76 4.50
CA GLU A 159 30.49 -14.13 4.90
C GLU A 159 30.14 -14.26 6.41
N ASN A 160 29.85 -13.14 7.07
CA ASN A 160 29.68 -13.06 8.52
C ASN A 160 28.19 -13.12 8.91
N ALA A 161 27.73 -14.30 9.35
CA ALA A 161 26.36 -14.50 9.84
C ALA A 161 25.99 -13.61 11.05
N LYS A 162 26.97 -13.12 11.82
CA LYS A 162 26.75 -12.26 12.99
C LYS A 162 26.20 -10.89 12.61
N ILE A 163 26.45 -10.38 11.39
CA ILE A 163 25.98 -9.07 10.93
C ILE A 163 24.46 -8.99 10.96
N LYS A 164 23.78 -10.02 10.45
CA LYS A 164 22.31 -10.09 10.49
C LYS A 164 21.77 -10.15 11.91
N ALA A 165 22.47 -10.85 12.82
CA ALA A 165 22.06 -10.95 14.22
C ALA A 165 22.22 -9.60 14.94
N VAL A 166 23.31 -8.88 14.72
CA VAL A 166 23.54 -7.54 15.27
C VAL A 166 22.51 -6.54 14.72
N ALA A 167 22.26 -6.56 13.40
CA ALA A 167 21.26 -5.70 12.79
C ALA A 167 19.86 -5.90 13.40
N ARG A 168 19.46 -7.16 13.63
CA ARG A 168 18.18 -7.46 14.30
C ARG A 168 18.13 -6.96 15.75
N LYS A 169 19.24 -7.08 16.49
CA LYS A 169 19.29 -6.63 17.88
C LYS A 169 19.12 -5.11 18.00
N ASN A 170 19.64 -4.37 17.02
CA ASN A 170 19.60 -2.91 16.99
C ASN A 170 18.40 -2.34 16.21
N ALA A 171 17.54 -3.21 15.69
CA ALA A 171 16.40 -2.77 14.89
C ALA A 171 15.33 -2.07 15.74
N ILE A 172 14.67 -1.11 15.14
CA ILE A 172 13.56 -0.37 15.73
C ILE A 172 12.43 -1.35 16.06
N PRO A 173 11.89 -1.37 17.30
CA PRO A 173 10.95 -2.40 17.76
C PRO A 173 9.67 -2.50 16.91
N GLU A 174 9.15 -1.36 16.43
CA GLU A 174 7.94 -1.31 15.62
C GLU A 174 8.10 -2.08 14.30
N PHE A 175 9.26 -1.96 13.65
CA PHE A 175 9.57 -2.70 12.42
C PHE A 175 9.83 -4.17 12.72
N MET A 176 10.55 -4.47 13.80
CA MET A 176 10.82 -5.85 14.20
C MET A 176 9.57 -6.66 14.55
N ARG A 177 8.49 -6.02 15.01
CA ARG A 177 7.18 -6.64 15.19
C ARG A 177 6.73 -7.36 13.93
N PHE A 178 6.95 -6.75 12.77
CA PHE A 178 6.57 -7.28 11.46
C PHE A 178 7.66 -8.12 10.79
N ASN A 179 8.76 -8.43 11.50
CA ASN A 179 9.91 -9.14 10.95
C ASN A 179 10.65 -8.34 9.86
N ILE A 180 10.62 -7.01 9.96
CA ILE A 180 11.38 -6.07 9.11
C ILE A 180 12.53 -5.53 9.96
N VAL A 181 13.75 -5.64 9.43
CA VAL A 181 14.96 -5.13 10.09
C VAL A 181 15.20 -3.71 9.59
N GLU A 182 14.97 -2.72 10.44
CA GLU A 182 15.20 -1.31 10.15
C GLU A 182 15.83 -0.64 11.35
N ASN A 183 16.95 0.04 11.14
CA ASN A 183 17.75 0.63 12.23
C ASN A 183 17.71 2.15 12.20
N ASP A 184 17.46 2.75 11.04
CA ASP A 184 17.46 4.19 10.86
C ASP A 184 16.49 4.58 9.73
N VAL A 185 15.52 5.42 10.07
CA VAL A 185 14.48 5.90 9.15
C VAL A 185 14.57 7.41 8.90
N ARG A 186 15.51 8.10 9.54
CA ARG A 186 15.64 9.56 9.45
C ARG A 186 16.82 10.04 8.63
N ASN A 187 17.86 9.23 8.48
CA ASN A 187 19.04 9.54 7.68
C ASN A 187 18.85 9.07 6.24
N VAL A 188 17.95 9.73 5.52
CA VAL A 188 17.79 9.52 4.08
C VAL A 188 18.72 10.48 3.35
N VAL A 189 19.60 9.93 2.54
CA VAL A 189 20.49 10.68 1.65
C VAL A 189 19.79 11.01 0.37
#